data_690d7194325fa5a7352d293e15b9f72c
#
_entry.id   690d7194325fa5a7352d293e15b9f72c
#
_cell.length_a   1.000
_cell.length_b   1.000
_cell.length_c   1.000
_cell.angle_alpha   90.00
_cell.angle_beta   90.00
_cell.angle_gamma   90.00
#
_symmetry.space_group_name_H-M   'P 1'
#
loop_
_entity.id
_entity.type
_entity.pdbx_description
1 polymer ?
#
loop_
_entity_poly.entity_id
_entity_poly.type
_entity_poly.pdbx_seq_one_letter_code
_entity_poly.pdbx_strand_id
1 'polypeptide(L)'
;MRCFLDTSAFVVLYHKNDTYHETAKKIWLKLKEQDAVLYTTRDVVVETVILVRRRDGFQTALICGNDLWESSLLELVQPSSQLDRKAWDWFKKYADKELSFVDCVSFAVMNDLRIQTAFTFDKNFKQVGFESLEP
;
A
#
# COMPACT_ATOMS: atom_id res chain seq x y z
N MET A 1 -3.40 -12.16 -11.85
CA MET A 1 -4.00 -11.00 -11.20
C MET A 1 -2.90 -10.01 -10.78
N ARG A 2 -3.16 -8.72 -10.87
CA ARG A 2 -2.24 -7.67 -10.44
C ARG A 2 -2.90 -6.90 -9.29
N CYS A 3 -2.14 -6.63 -8.24
CA CYS A 3 -2.67 -5.98 -7.04
C CYS A 3 -1.67 -4.99 -6.46
N PHE A 4 -2.14 -3.82 -6.10
CA PHE A 4 -1.34 -2.81 -5.39
C PHE A 4 -1.51 -2.99 -3.87
N LEU A 5 -0.41 -2.90 -3.13
CA LEU A 5 -0.44 -2.99 -1.67
C LEU A 5 -0.20 -1.61 -1.06
N ASP A 6 -1.16 -1.19 -0.26
CA ASP A 6 -1.14 0.09 0.44
C ASP A 6 -0.50 -0.03 1.83
N THR A 7 -0.07 1.09 2.37
CA THR A 7 0.48 1.22 3.72
C THR A 7 -0.42 0.56 4.78
N SER A 8 -1.73 0.80 4.72
CA SER A 8 -2.67 0.26 5.71
C SER A 8 -2.65 -1.27 5.75
N ALA A 9 -2.51 -1.92 4.61
CA ALA A 9 -2.44 -3.38 4.55
C ALA A 9 -1.17 -3.90 5.23
N PHE A 10 -0.02 -3.30 4.94
CA PHE A 10 1.24 -3.69 5.57
C PHE A 10 1.23 -3.45 7.08
N VAL A 11 0.76 -2.28 7.52
CA VAL A 11 0.70 -1.95 8.95
C VAL A 11 -0.15 -2.97 9.71
N VAL A 12 -1.29 -3.36 9.16
CA VAL A 12 -2.16 -4.39 9.75
C VAL A 12 -1.46 -5.76 9.78
N LEU A 13 -0.74 -6.12 8.72
CA LEU A 13 0.00 -7.38 8.65
C LEU A 13 1.11 -7.47 9.72
N TYR A 14 1.77 -6.36 10.05
CA TYR A 14 2.85 -6.34 11.04
C TYR A 14 2.38 -6.05 12.47
N HIS A 15 1.12 -5.68 12.67
CA HIS A 15 0.56 -5.42 14.00
C HIS A 15 -0.36 -6.56 14.45
N LYS A 16 0.17 -7.51 15.21
CA LYS A 16 -0.54 -8.74 15.62
C LYS A 16 -1.83 -8.49 16.38
N ASN A 17 -1.93 -7.38 17.09
CA ASN A 17 -3.09 -7.02 17.89
C ASN A 17 -4.13 -6.19 17.13
N ASP A 18 -3.92 -5.92 15.85
CA ASP A 18 -4.90 -5.21 15.03
C ASP A 18 -6.15 -6.06 14.83
N THR A 19 -7.31 -5.42 14.90
CA THR A 19 -8.61 -6.06 14.71
C THR A 19 -8.68 -6.83 13.38
N TYR A 20 -8.04 -6.31 12.33
CA TYR A 20 -8.07 -6.91 10.99
C TYR A 20 -6.85 -7.77 10.67
N HIS A 21 -5.99 -8.04 11.64
CA HIS A 21 -4.75 -8.78 11.40
C HIS A 21 -4.99 -10.15 10.75
N GLU A 22 -5.89 -10.94 11.31
CA GLU A 22 -6.20 -12.28 10.76
C GLU A 22 -6.81 -12.20 9.36
N THR A 23 -7.66 -11.22 9.12
CA THR A 23 -8.24 -10.97 7.80
C THR A 23 -7.15 -10.60 6.79
N ALA A 24 -6.23 -9.72 7.18
CA ALA A 24 -5.11 -9.31 6.33
C ALA A 24 -4.22 -10.50 5.97
N LYS A 25 -3.94 -11.36 6.93
CA LYS A 25 -3.17 -12.60 6.69
C LYS A 25 -3.85 -13.51 5.68
N LYS A 26 -5.15 -13.68 5.77
CA LYS A 26 -5.93 -14.49 4.82
C LYS A 26 -5.86 -13.92 3.41
N ILE A 27 -6.01 -12.60 3.28
CA ILE A 27 -5.91 -11.92 1.98
C ILE A 27 -4.50 -12.11 1.40
N TRP A 28 -3.48 -11.91 2.22
CA TRP A 28 -2.09 -12.08 1.82
C TRP A 28 -1.80 -13.49 1.31
N LEU A 29 -2.23 -14.51 2.05
CA LEU A 29 -2.05 -15.90 1.64
C LEU A 29 -2.78 -16.21 0.34
N LYS A 30 -3.99 -15.72 0.18
CA LYS A 30 -4.78 -15.89 -1.04
C LYS A 30 -4.10 -15.26 -2.25
N LEU A 31 -3.55 -14.06 -2.10
CA LEU A 31 -2.80 -13.40 -3.17
C LEU A 31 -1.59 -14.24 -3.59
N LYS A 32 -0.88 -14.82 -2.62
CA LYS A 32 0.26 -15.70 -2.89
C LYS A 32 -0.16 -16.98 -3.59
N GLU A 33 -1.25 -17.61 -3.15
CA GLU A 33 -1.78 -18.84 -3.77
C GLU A 33 -2.22 -18.61 -5.22
N GLN A 34 -2.69 -17.41 -5.54
CA GLN A 34 -3.12 -17.04 -6.88
C GLN A 34 -1.97 -16.57 -7.78
N ASP A 35 -0.74 -16.60 -7.29
CA ASP A 35 0.42 -16.05 -7.99
C ASP A 35 0.19 -14.63 -8.48
N ALA A 36 -0.48 -13.81 -7.67
CA ALA A 36 -0.73 -12.40 -7.99
C ALA A 36 0.58 -11.65 -8.12
N VAL A 37 0.67 -10.77 -9.12
CA VAL A 37 1.78 -9.82 -9.24
C VAL A 37 1.49 -8.65 -8.33
N LEU A 38 2.36 -8.42 -7.35
CA LEU A 38 2.15 -7.47 -6.27
C LEU A 38 3.01 -6.23 -6.47
N TYR A 39 2.37 -5.07 -6.42
CA TYR A 39 3.02 -3.76 -6.62
C TYR A 39 2.89 -2.92 -5.37
N THR A 40 3.91 -2.15 -5.08
CA THR A 40 3.86 -1.06 -4.10
C THR A 40 4.85 0.02 -4.50
N THR A 41 4.89 1.12 -3.76
CA THR A 41 5.84 2.19 -4.03
C THR A 41 6.88 2.30 -2.93
N ARG A 42 8.00 2.95 -3.26
CA ARG A 42 9.00 3.35 -2.26
C ARG A 42 8.37 4.18 -1.15
N ASP A 43 7.47 5.08 -1.50
CA ASP A 43 6.78 5.97 -0.56
C ASP A 43 5.95 5.16 0.45
N VAL A 44 5.24 4.14 -0.01
CA VAL A 44 4.48 3.22 0.86
C VAL A 44 5.41 2.48 1.82
N VAL A 45 6.55 1.99 1.34
CA VAL A 45 7.50 1.27 2.21
C VAL A 45 8.05 2.20 3.30
N VAL A 46 8.45 3.42 2.94
CA VAL A 46 8.94 4.41 3.90
C VAL A 46 7.89 4.73 4.95
N GLU A 47 6.66 5.02 4.52
CA GLU A 47 5.55 5.32 5.43
C GLU A 47 5.25 4.14 6.35
N THR A 48 5.25 2.94 5.80
CA THR A 48 5.01 1.71 6.57
C THR A 48 6.04 1.53 7.68
N VAL A 49 7.33 1.67 7.36
CA VAL A 49 8.41 1.54 8.35
C VAL A 49 8.27 2.59 9.46
N ILE A 50 7.93 3.83 9.11
CA ILE A 50 7.70 4.89 10.10
C ILE A 50 6.57 4.53 11.04
N LEU A 51 5.44 4.10 10.52
CA LEU A 51 4.25 3.77 11.32
C LEU A 51 4.46 2.51 12.16
N VAL A 52 5.08 1.48 11.61
CA VAL A 52 5.40 0.25 12.35
C VAL A 52 6.36 0.55 13.49
N ARG A 53 7.36 1.39 13.27
CA ARG A 53 8.28 1.78 14.35
C ARG A 53 7.56 2.48 15.50
N ARG A 54 6.66 3.41 15.19
CA ARG A 54 5.91 4.13 16.21
C ARG A 54 4.99 3.22 17.01
N ARG A 55 4.37 2.26 16.35
CA ARG A 55 3.31 1.41 16.92
C ARG A 55 3.88 0.16 17.58
N ASP A 56 4.88 -0.46 16.97
CA ASP A 56 5.36 -1.80 17.33
C ASP A 56 6.83 -1.83 17.76
N GLY A 57 7.53 -0.70 17.69
CA GLY A 57 8.92 -0.58 18.10
C GLY A 57 9.94 -0.86 17.02
N PHE A 58 11.21 -0.66 17.38
CA PHE A 58 12.33 -0.72 16.43
C PHE A 58 12.53 -2.11 15.83
N GLN A 59 12.48 -3.18 16.64
CA GLN A 59 12.76 -4.53 16.16
C GLN A 59 11.74 -4.97 15.09
N THR A 60 10.47 -4.71 15.34
CA THR A 60 9.42 -5.02 14.37
C THR A 60 9.59 -4.18 13.09
N ALA A 61 9.94 -2.90 13.24
CA ALA A 61 10.19 -2.03 12.08
C ALA A 61 11.40 -2.49 11.27
N LEU A 62 12.45 -2.99 11.92
CA LEU A 62 13.64 -3.53 11.25
C LEU A 62 13.28 -4.77 10.43
N ILE A 63 12.52 -5.68 11.00
CA ILE A 63 12.02 -6.89 10.31
C ILE A 63 11.17 -6.48 9.11
N CYS A 64 10.22 -5.56 9.33
CA CYS A 64 9.35 -5.03 8.29
C CYS A 64 10.15 -4.42 7.14
N GLY A 65 11.09 -3.55 7.45
CA GLY A 65 11.93 -2.91 6.44
C GLY A 65 12.75 -3.90 5.63
N ASN A 66 13.39 -4.85 6.29
CA ASN A 66 14.15 -5.89 5.60
C ASN A 66 13.24 -6.72 4.68
N ASP A 67 12.06 -7.11 5.16
CA ASP A 67 11.12 -7.87 4.36
C ASP A 67 10.68 -7.10 3.10
N LEU A 68 10.32 -5.83 3.26
CA LEU A 68 9.76 -5.06 2.15
C LEU A 68 10.83 -4.61 1.14
N TRP A 69 12.01 -4.19 1.60
CA TRP A 69 13.08 -3.76 0.70
C TRP A 69 13.69 -4.90 -0.09
N GLU A 70 13.73 -6.11 0.48
CA GLU A 70 14.40 -7.27 -0.09
C GLU A 70 13.43 -8.30 -0.68
N SER A 71 12.13 -8.05 -0.67
CA SER A 71 11.12 -9.00 -1.14
C SER A 71 11.25 -9.28 -2.63
N SER A 72 11.33 -10.55 -2.98
CA SER A 72 11.21 -11.01 -4.37
C SER A 72 9.76 -11.06 -4.86
N LEU A 73 8.78 -10.88 -3.95
CA LEU A 73 7.36 -10.94 -4.26
C LEU A 73 6.78 -9.60 -4.67
N LEU A 74 7.45 -8.49 -4.34
CA LEU A 74 6.95 -7.14 -4.57
C LEU A 74 7.68 -6.48 -5.73
N GLU A 75 6.89 -5.95 -6.67
CA GLU A 75 7.40 -5.00 -7.66
C GLU A 75 7.41 -3.62 -7.01
N LEU A 76 8.58 -3.16 -6.61
CA LEU A 76 8.76 -1.89 -5.92
C LEU A 76 8.92 -0.77 -6.95
N VAL A 77 7.89 0.07 -7.06
CA VAL A 77 7.90 1.20 -8.00
C VAL A 77 8.61 2.39 -7.39
N GLN A 78 9.59 2.93 -8.13
CA GLN A 78 10.25 4.20 -7.81
C GLN A 78 9.56 5.29 -8.60
N PRO A 79 8.75 6.17 -7.98
CA PRO A 79 8.04 7.20 -8.72
C PRO A 79 9.00 8.18 -9.40
N SER A 80 8.77 8.42 -10.69
CA SER A 80 9.49 9.43 -11.45
C SER A 80 8.96 10.83 -11.10
N SER A 81 9.69 11.87 -11.51
CA SER A 81 9.19 13.24 -11.34
C SER A 81 7.89 13.48 -12.10
N GLN A 82 7.69 12.80 -13.22
CA GLN A 82 6.44 12.87 -13.98
C GLN A 82 5.28 12.22 -13.19
N LEU A 83 5.52 11.09 -12.53
CA LEU A 83 4.54 10.46 -11.65
C LEU A 83 4.19 11.32 -10.45
N ASP A 84 5.19 12.00 -9.86
CA ASP A 84 4.96 12.95 -8.77
C ASP A 84 4.03 14.10 -9.20
N ARG A 85 4.16 14.59 -10.42
CA ARG A 85 3.26 15.63 -10.95
C ARG A 85 1.82 15.11 -11.11
N LYS A 86 1.66 13.88 -11.58
CA LYS A 86 0.35 13.23 -11.65
C LYS A 86 -0.26 13.04 -10.26
N ALA A 87 0.56 12.67 -9.28
CA ALA A 87 0.14 12.55 -7.89
C ALA A 87 -0.31 13.89 -7.32
N TRP A 88 0.39 14.96 -7.67
CA TRP A 88 0.00 16.32 -7.28
C TRP A 88 -1.35 16.73 -7.86
N ASP A 89 -1.63 16.34 -9.11
CA ASP A 89 -2.93 16.56 -9.74
C ASP A 89 -4.04 15.80 -9.00
N TRP A 90 -3.80 14.57 -8.59
CA TRP A 90 -4.71 13.81 -7.73
C TRP A 90 -4.98 14.56 -6.41
N PHE A 91 -3.93 15.04 -5.78
CA PHE A 91 -4.01 15.75 -4.51
C PHE A 91 -4.90 17.01 -4.63
N LYS A 92 -4.69 17.80 -5.68
CA LYS A 92 -5.49 19.01 -5.93
C LYS A 92 -6.96 18.71 -6.24
N LYS A 93 -7.22 17.61 -6.94
CA LYS A 93 -8.56 17.23 -7.37
C LYS A 93 -9.48 16.89 -6.21
N TYR A 94 -8.95 16.30 -5.15
CA TYR A 94 -9.74 15.79 -4.03
C TYR A 94 -9.54 16.60 -2.76
N ALA A 95 -9.74 17.91 -2.84
CA ALA A 95 -9.68 18.81 -1.69
C ALA A 95 -10.69 18.44 -0.57
N ASP A 96 -11.76 17.72 -0.92
CA ASP A 96 -12.80 17.27 -0.03
C ASP A 96 -12.44 16.00 0.77
N LYS A 97 -11.29 15.39 0.50
CA LYS A 97 -10.85 14.15 1.13
C LYS A 97 -9.52 14.35 1.85
N GLU A 98 -9.34 13.63 2.94
CA GLU A 98 -8.08 13.65 3.69
C GLU A 98 -7.08 12.66 3.07
N LEU A 99 -6.62 12.95 1.87
CA LEU A 99 -5.63 12.15 1.18
C LEU A 99 -4.22 12.61 1.53
N SER A 100 -3.35 11.68 1.91
CA SER A 100 -1.93 11.97 2.00
C SER A 100 -1.32 12.03 0.61
N PHE A 101 -0.12 12.63 0.50
CA PHE A 101 0.59 12.60 -0.78
C PHE A 101 1.00 11.18 -1.15
N VAL A 102 1.31 10.33 -0.17
CA VAL A 102 1.59 8.90 -0.39
C VAL A 102 0.40 8.21 -1.06
N ASP A 103 -0.82 8.49 -0.61
CA ASP A 103 -2.04 7.97 -1.26
C ASP A 103 -2.12 8.41 -2.71
N CYS A 104 -1.86 9.69 -2.97
CA CYS A 104 -1.93 10.24 -4.32
C CYS A 104 -0.87 9.65 -5.25
N VAL A 105 0.33 9.38 -4.74
CA VAL A 105 1.36 8.65 -5.48
C VAL A 105 0.88 7.24 -5.81
N SER A 106 0.27 6.56 -4.85
CA SER A 106 -0.30 5.22 -5.07
C SER A 106 -1.36 5.24 -6.17
N PHE A 107 -2.29 6.20 -6.13
CA PHE A 107 -3.32 6.35 -7.17
C PHE A 107 -2.72 6.62 -8.56
N ALA A 108 -1.72 7.49 -8.63
CA ALA A 108 -1.04 7.80 -9.88
C ALA A 108 -0.34 6.58 -10.46
N VAL A 109 0.34 5.79 -9.62
CA VAL A 109 1.00 4.54 -10.04
C VAL A 109 -0.02 3.52 -10.51
N MET A 110 -1.09 3.31 -9.75
CA MET A 110 -2.14 2.36 -10.12
C MET A 110 -2.77 2.74 -11.47
N ASN A 111 -3.08 4.02 -11.65
CA ASN A 111 -3.67 4.50 -12.89
C ASN A 111 -2.71 4.33 -14.08
N ASP A 112 -1.45 4.69 -13.88
CA ASP A 112 -0.42 4.60 -14.92
C ASP A 112 -0.14 3.16 -15.36
N LEU A 113 -0.09 2.23 -14.42
CA LEU A 113 0.12 0.81 -14.67
C LEU A 113 -1.18 0.03 -14.96
N ARG A 114 -2.33 0.70 -14.93
CA ARG A 114 -3.64 0.09 -15.12
C ARG A 114 -3.92 -1.03 -14.12
N ILE A 115 -3.57 -0.80 -12.87
CA ILE A 115 -3.89 -1.70 -11.77
C ILE A 115 -5.18 -1.20 -11.14
N GLN A 116 -6.22 -2.03 -11.15
CA GLN A 116 -7.54 -1.64 -10.67
C GLN A 116 -7.79 -2.04 -9.22
N THR A 117 -7.06 -3.02 -8.71
CA THR A 117 -7.29 -3.64 -7.42
C THR A 117 -6.20 -3.31 -6.43
N ALA A 118 -6.56 -2.90 -5.22
CA ALA A 118 -5.63 -2.66 -4.12
C ALA A 118 -5.95 -3.52 -2.90
N PHE A 119 -4.93 -4.00 -2.23
CA PHE A 119 -5.04 -4.54 -0.88
C PHE A 119 -4.85 -3.38 0.08
N THR A 120 -5.94 -2.92 0.67
CA THR A 120 -5.98 -1.72 1.52
C THR A 120 -7.13 -1.82 2.52
N PHE A 121 -6.97 -1.16 3.66
CA PHE A 121 -8.03 -0.92 4.64
C PHE A 121 -8.49 0.54 4.63
N ASP A 122 -7.97 1.34 3.69
CA ASP A 122 -8.33 2.75 3.54
C ASP A 122 -9.47 2.89 2.52
N LYS A 123 -10.61 3.38 3.00
CA LYS A 123 -11.82 3.59 2.17
C LYS A 123 -11.59 4.57 1.01
N ASN A 124 -10.57 5.40 1.06
CA ASN A 124 -10.29 6.38 0.01
C ASN A 124 -10.02 5.72 -1.34
N PHE A 125 -9.44 4.53 -1.37
CA PHE A 125 -9.21 3.80 -2.63
C PHE A 125 -10.52 3.52 -3.37
N LYS A 126 -11.54 3.04 -2.67
CA LYS A 126 -12.87 2.86 -3.26
C LYS A 126 -13.50 4.18 -3.69
N GLN A 127 -13.38 5.21 -2.85
CA GLN A 127 -13.99 6.52 -3.12
C GLN A 127 -13.45 7.17 -4.37
N VAL A 128 -12.20 6.92 -4.73
CA VAL A 128 -11.59 7.46 -5.97
C VAL A 128 -11.73 6.49 -7.16
N GLY A 129 -12.37 5.34 -7.00
CA GLY A 129 -12.74 4.46 -8.11
C GLY A 129 -11.98 3.16 -8.24
N PHE A 130 -11.11 2.80 -7.29
CA PHE A 130 -10.41 1.53 -7.31
C PHE A 130 -11.20 0.44 -6.57
N GLU A 131 -10.91 -0.81 -6.88
CA GLU A 131 -11.43 -1.95 -6.14
C GLU A 131 -10.55 -2.24 -4.94
N SER A 132 -11.16 -2.63 -3.82
CA SER A 132 -10.44 -2.91 -2.59
C SER A 132 -10.64 -4.36 -2.17
N LEU A 133 -9.53 -5.06 -1.84
CA LEU A 133 -9.54 -6.39 -1.23
C LEU A 133 -9.61 -6.26 0.29
N GLU A 134 -10.67 -5.70 0.78
CA GLU A 134 -10.95 -5.65 2.21
C GLU A 134 -12.05 -6.65 2.57
N PRO A 135 -12.19 -6.98 3.87
CA PRO A 135 -13.26 -7.86 4.31
C PRO A 135 -14.63 -7.25 4.12
#